data_9383cc28ce4c45cb6431f0fd04bb31ec
#
_entry.id   9383cc28ce4c45cb6431f0fd04bb31ec
#
_cell.length_a   1.000
_cell.length_b   1.000
_cell.length_c   1.000
_cell.angle_alpha   90.00
_cell.angle_beta   90.00
_cell.angle_gamma   90.00
#
_symmetry.space_group_name_H-M   'P 1'
#
loop_
_entity.id
_entity.type
_entity.pdbx_description
1 polymer ?
#
loop_
_entity_poly.entity_id
_entity_poly.type
_entity_poly.pdbx_seq_one_letter_code
_entity_poly.pdbx_strand_id
1 'polypeptide(L)'
;MIFYILIGISIILICLIIFVFYKDIKGKHKKKKSPPAKKPLNYSKEPIKKEICLISKDINKIEDNCFIHCMNLASIKVDEENKYFCDKLGVLFTKDMKKIIYYPPLKQTSTYFIPQGVEEINNHAFFNNNSLKYVIIPTSLNTIGENSFVNCKYLNQVVIPDNVKEIHPMAFNLCPRITIRCYKNSLAEDFCIKYFIPFEYLTS
;
A
#
# COMPACT_ATOMS: atom_id res chain seq x y z
N MET A 1 26.11 41.70 15.15
CA MET A 1 25.95 41.28 16.56
C MET A 1 24.53 41.48 17.09
N ILE A 2 23.80 42.51 16.73
CA ILE A 2 22.40 42.76 17.18
C ILE A 2 21.40 41.73 16.65
N PHE A 3 21.62 41.20 15.43
CA PHE A 3 20.70 40.24 14.78
C PHE A 3 20.66 38.87 15.51
N TYR A 4 21.77 38.41 16.06
CA TYR A 4 21.83 37.14 16.80
C TYR A 4 21.21 37.23 18.19
N ILE A 5 21.18 38.43 18.80
CA ILE A 5 20.55 38.67 20.10
C ILE A 5 19.02 38.63 19.98
N LEU A 6 18.45 39.14 18.88
CA LEU A 6 16.99 39.12 18.63
C LEU A 6 16.48 37.71 18.34
N ILE A 7 17.25 36.86 17.65
CA ILE A 7 16.89 35.45 17.43
C ILE A 7 16.92 34.65 18.74
N GLY A 8 17.92 34.88 19.58
CA GLY A 8 18.04 34.22 20.90
C GLY A 8 16.88 34.56 21.84
N ILE A 9 16.42 35.81 21.84
CA ILE A 9 15.27 36.25 22.66
C ILE A 9 13.96 35.62 22.16
N SER A 10 13.79 35.48 20.85
CA SER A 10 12.61 34.84 20.23
C SER A 10 12.52 33.35 20.62
N ILE A 11 13.62 32.62 20.59
CA ILE A 11 13.67 31.19 20.97
C ILE A 11 13.36 30.99 22.47
N ILE A 12 13.87 31.85 23.33
CA ILE A 12 13.60 31.79 24.78
C ILE A 12 12.12 32.08 25.06
N LEU A 13 11.51 33.03 24.35
CA LEU A 13 10.08 33.34 24.50
C LEU A 13 9.20 32.17 24.05
N ILE A 14 9.54 31.51 22.97
CA ILE A 14 8.83 30.32 22.46
C ILE A 14 8.93 29.15 23.45
N CYS A 15 10.12 28.94 24.02
CA CYS A 15 10.31 27.90 25.05
C CYS A 15 9.53 28.18 26.32
N LEU A 16 9.44 29.46 26.75
CA LEU A 16 8.63 29.87 27.89
C LEU A 16 7.13 29.68 27.65
N ILE A 17 6.63 30.02 26.46
CA ILE A 17 5.23 29.81 26.09
C ILE A 17 4.91 28.31 26.09
N ILE A 18 5.76 27.47 25.51
CA ILE A 18 5.59 26.01 25.51
C ILE A 18 5.61 25.46 26.95
N PHE A 19 6.49 25.97 27.80
CA PHE A 19 6.59 25.55 29.20
C PHE A 19 5.36 25.93 30.01
N VAL A 20 4.81 27.12 29.80
CA VAL A 20 3.57 27.59 30.46
C VAL A 20 2.38 26.74 30.01
N PHE A 21 2.24 26.46 28.70
CA PHE A 21 1.20 25.57 28.19
C PHE A 21 1.32 24.14 28.73
N TYR A 22 2.56 23.62 28.83
CA TYR A 22 2.81 22.29 29.40
C TYR A 22 2.42 22.19 30.88
N LYS A 23 2.64 23.29 31.66
CA LYS A 23 2.27 23.37 33.08
C LYS A 23 0.74 23.45 33.26
N ASP A 24 0.05 24.17 32.38
CA ASP A 24 -1.41 24.30 32.42
C ASP A 24 -2.11 22.97 32.06
N ILE A 25 -1.55 22.19 31.13
CA ILE A 25 -2.02 20.83 30.81
C ILE A 25 -1.84 19.86 31.98
N LYS A 26 -0.71 19.94 32.72
CA LYS A 26 -0.49 19.11 33.92
C LYS A 26 -1.35 19.48 35.13
N GLY A 27 -1.74 20.75 35.25
CA GLY A 27 -2.57 21.23 36.38
C GLY A 27 -4.03 20.81 36.33
N LYS A 28 -4.57 20.42 35.17
CA LYS A 28 -5.98 20.05 34.99
C LYS A 28 -6.31 18.56 35.07
N HIS A 29 -5.32 17.70 35.23
CA HIS A 29 -5.57 16.30 35.49
C HIS A 29 -5.87 16.00 36.95
N LYS A 30 -7.11 16.31 37.41
CA LYS A 30 -7.72 15.62 38.56
C LYS A 30 -7.70 14.13 38.25
N LYS A 31 -7.07 13.33 39.11
CA LYS A 31 -7.06 11.87 39.05
C LYS A 31 -8.49 11.33 38.91
N LYS A 32 -8.98 11.15 37.69
CA LYS A 32 -10.08 10.22 37.43
C LYS A 32 -9.53 8.82 37.70
N LYS A 33 -10.15 8.10 38.66
CA LYS A 33 -9.88 6.66 38.85
C LYS A 33 -9.95 6.01 37.48
N SER A 34 -8.86 5.38 37.05
CA SER A 34 -8.85 4.56 35.84
C SER A 34 -9.97 3.52 35.97
N PRO A 35 -10.78 3.33 34.92
CA PRO A 35 -11.72 2.21 34.92
C PRO A 35 -10.91 0.91 35.09
N PRO A 36 -11.47 -0.13 35.74
CA PRO A 36 -10.76 -1.38 35.95
C PRO A 36 -10.25 -1.88 34.60
N ALA A 37 -8.99 -2.29 34.56
CA ALA A 37 -8.36 -2.82 33.38
C ALA A 37 -9.27 -3.89 32.79
N LYS A 38 -9.82 -3.65 31.60
CA LYS A 38 -10.55 -4.69 30.85
C LYS A 38 -9.57 -5.85 30.72
N LYS A 39 -9.98 -7.05 31.20
CA LYS A 39 -9.25 -8.29 30.95
C LYS A 39 -8.80 -8.29 29.51
N PRO A 40 -7.54 -8.66 29.20
CA PRO A 40 -7.13 -8.77 27.81
C PRO A 40 -8.15 -9.64 27.08
N LEU A 41 -8.72 -9.09 26.02
CA LEU A 41 -9.59 -9.87 25.14
C LEU A 41 -8.76 -11.08 24.72
N ASN A 42 -9.16 -12.26 25.17
CA ASN A 42 -8.56 -13.50 24.74
C ASN A 42 -8.97 -13.62 23.26
N TYR A 43 -8.10 -13.12 22.37
CA TYR A 43 -8.23 -13.42 20.95
C TYR A 43 -8.09 -14.93 20.84
N SER A 44 -9.23 -15.62 20.81
CA SER A 44 -9.25 -17.00 20.37
C SER A 44 -8.51 -17.01 19.03
N LYS A 45 -7.42 -17.78 18.95
CA LYS A 45 -6.69 -18.04 17.72
C LYS A 45 -7.53 -18.94 16.81
N GLU A 46 -8.75 -18.54 16.54
CA GLU A 46 -9.51 -19.20 15.48
C GLU A 46 -8.80 -18.89 14.16
N PRO A 47 -8.52 -19.91 13.35
CA PRO A 47 -7.89 -19.70 12.08
C PRO A 47 -8.77 -18.75 11.25
N ILE A 48 -8.17 -17.67 10.72
CA ILE A 48 -8.87 -16.72 9.85
C ILE A 48 -9.54 -17.53 8.74
N LYS A 49 -10.88 -17.52 8.69
CA LYS A 49 -11.64 -18.21 7.65
C LYS A 49 -11.35 -17.52 6.33
N LYS A 50 -10.63 -18.20 5.46
CA LYS A 50 -10.33 -17.72 4.12
C LYS A 50 -11.60 -17.72 3.27
N GLU A 51 -11.83 -16.62 2.56
CA GLU A 51 -13.00 -16.45 1.71
C GLU A 51 -12.62 -16.53 0.23
N ILE A 52 -13.57 -16.97 -0.58
CA ILE A 52 -13.50 -16.98 -2.04
C ILE A 52 -14.63 -16.10 -2.55
N CYS A 53 -14.30 -15.09 -3.36
CA CYS A 53 -15.29 -14.28 -4.05
C CYS A 53 -15.63 -14.93 -5.38
N LEU A 54 -16.92 -15.07 -5.68
CA LEU A 54 -17.42 -15.56 -6.95
C LEU A 54 -18.00 -14.40 -7.76
N ILE A 55 -17.47 -14.17 -8.95
CA ILE A 55 -17.96 -13.14 -9.88
C ILE A 55 -18.77 -13.83 -10.98
N SER A 56 -20.09 -13.57 -10.99
CA SER A 56 -20.99 -14.18 -11.96
C SER A 56 -20.79 -13.60 -13.37
N LYS A 57 -21.35 -14.28 -14.37
CA LYS A 57 -21.29 -13.88 -15.78
C LYS A 57 -21.92 -12.52 -16.07
N ASP A 58 -22.88 -12.08 -15.24
CA ASP A 58 -23.64 -10.85 -15.44
C ASP A 58 -22.95 -9.60 -14.89
N ILE A 59 -21.88 -9.76 -14.11
CA ILE A 59 -21.11 -8.64 -13.60
C ILE A 59 -20.29 -8.02 -14.72
N ASN A 60 -20.59 -6.77 -15.05
CA ASN A 60 -19.96 -6.02 -16.13
C ASN A 60 -19.12 -4.83 -15.65
N LYS A 61 -19.22 -4.46 -14.36
CA LYS A 61 -18.47 -3.36 -13.76
C LYS A 61 -18.05 -3.71 -12.32
N ILE A 62 -16.84 -3.35 -11.97
CA ILE A 62 -16.26 -3.47 -10.63
C ILE A 62 -15.59 -2.13 -10.33
N GLU A 63 -16.03 -1.48 -9.25
CA GLU A 63 -15.45 -0.21 -8.80
C GLU A 63 -14.09 -0.45 -8.12
N ASP A 64 -13.18 0.51 -8.25
CA ASP A 64 -11.78 0.40 -7.76
C ASP A 64 -11.66 0.10 -6.26
N ASN A 65 -12.62 0.54 -5.45
CA ASN A 65 -12.61 0.37 -4.01
C ASN A 65 -13.49 -0.79 -3.50
N CYS A 66 -14.06 -1.58 -4.41
CA CYS A 66 -15.00 -2.67 -4.10
C CYS A 66 -14.43 -3.69 -3.11
N PHE A 67 -13.12 -3.96 -3.14
CA PHE A 67 -12.46 -4.98 -2.35
C PHE A 67 -11.68 -4.47 -1.14
N ILE A 68 -11.63 -3.17 -0.86
CA ILE A 68 -10.79 -2.61 0.23
C ILE A 68 -11.14 -3.13 1.63
N HIS A 69 -12.38 -3.60 1.82
CA HIS A 69 -12.84 -4.18 3.10
C HIS A 69 -12.80 -5.72 3.11
N CYS A 70 -12.44 -6.35 2.00
CA CYS A 70 -12.42 -7.81 1.87
C CYS A 70 -11.13 -8.43 2.44
N MET A 71 -10.85 -8.19 3.73
CA MET A 71 -9.58 -8.54 4.37
C MET A 71 -9.33 -10.06 4.48
N ASN A 72 -10.38 -10.87 4.42
CA ASN A 72 -10.31 -12.33 4.50
C ASN A 72 -10.26 -13.02 3.14
N LEU A 73 -10.24 -12.23 2.05
CA LEU A 73 -10.28 -12.76 0.71
C LEU A 73 -8.95 -13.44 0.35
N ALA A 74 -9.02 -14.69 -0.06
CA ALA A 74 -7.86 -15.50 -0.43
C ALA A 74 -7.82 -15.82 -1.94
N SER A 75 -8.97 -15.76 -2.61
CA SER A 75 -9.08 -16.07 -4.04
C SER A 75 -10.33 -15.43 -4.64
N ILE A 76 -10.24 -15.11 -5.93
CA ILE A 76 -11.39 -14.71 -6.74
C ILE A 76 -11.57 -15.74 -7.83
N LYS A 77 -12.81 -16.14 -8.07
CA LYS A 77 -13.22 -17.00 -9.16
C LYS A 77 -14.21 -16.24 -10.04
N VAL A 78 -13.94 -16.20 -11.31
CA VAL A 78 -14.82 -15.57 -12.32
C VAL A 78 -15.48 -16.65 -13.14
N ASP A 79 -16.77 -16.49 -13.39
CA ASP A 79 -17.55 -17.36 -14.29
C ASP A 79 -16.91 -17.34 -15.70
N GLU A 80 -16.75 -18.50 -16.32
CA GLU A 80 -16.10 -18.64 -17.62
C GLU A 80 -16.84 -17.87 -18.74
N GLU A 81 -18.18 -17.74 -18.60
CA GLU A 81 -19.03 -16.98 -19.51
C GLU A 81 -18.98 -15.45 -19.28
N ASN A 82 -18.30 -14.98 -18.22
CA ASN A 82 -18.15 -13.54 -18.01
C ASN A 82 -17.36 -12.92 -19.17
N LYS A 83 -17.92 -11.84 -19.76
CA LYS A 83 -17.37 -11.19 -20.95
C LYS A 83 -16.38 -10.07 -20.63
N TYR A 84 -16.32 -9.62 -19.38
CA TYR A 84 -15.59 -8.41 -18.97
C TYR A 84 -14.38 -8.71 -18.10
N PHE A 85 -14.45 -9.80 -17.34
CA PHE A 85 -13.43 -10.18 -16.37
C PHE A 85 -12.99 -11.63 -16.52
N CYS A 86 -11.82 -11.93 -15.99
CA CYS A 86 -11.34 -13.30 -15.82
C CYS A 86 -10.50 -13.40 -14.54
N ASP A 87 -10.29 -14.60 -14.05
CA ASP A 87 -9.30 -14.86 -13.01
C ASP A 87 -8.14 -15.72 -13.51
N LYS A 88 -6.96 -15.40 -13.01
CA LYS A 88 -5.79 -16.27 -13.18
C LYS A 88 -5.19 -16.59 -11.82
N LEU A 89 -5.25 -17.87 -11.45
CA LEU A 89 -4.77 -18.33 -10.14
C LEU A 89 -5.39 -17.54 -8.96
N GLY A 90 -6.68 -17.17 -9.08
CA GLY A 90 -7.40 -16.45 -8.03
C GLY A 90 -7.13 -14.95 -7.95
N VAL A 91 -6.45 -14.38 -8.92
CA VAL A 91 -6.22 -12.93 -9.10
C VAL A 91 -7.16 -12.42 -10.19
N LEU A 92 -7.80 -11.29 -9.96
CA LEU A 92 -8.80 -10.71 -10.88
C LEU A 92 -8.15 -9.81 -11.91
N PHE A 93 -8.55 -10.00 -13.18
CA PHE A 93 -8.13 -9.21 -14.33
C PHE A 93 -9.31 -8.77 -15.18
N THR A 94 -9.10 -7.79 -16.06
CA THR A 94 -9.96 -7.59 -17.23
C THR A 94 -9.91 -8.83 -18.14
N LYS A 95 -10.94 -9.06 -18.95
CA LYS A 95 -11.06 -10.26 -19.81
C LYS A 95 -9.90 -10.41 -20.80
N ASP A 96 -9.38 -9.30 -21.29
CA ASP A 96 -8.22 -9.22 -22.18
C ASP A 96 -6.87 -9.36 -21.47
N MET A 97 -6.87 -9.52 -20.13
CA MET A 97 -5.68 -9.63 -19.29
C MET A 97 -4.78 -8.37 -19.29
N LYS A 98 -5.23 -7.24 -19.79
CA LYS A 98 -4.42 -6.02 -19.85
C LYS A 98 -4.35 -5.26 -18.52
N LYS A 99 -5.34 -5.43 -17.66
CA LYS A 99 -5.40 -4.75 -16.38
C LYS A 99 -5.57 -5.74 -15.24
N ILE A 100 -4.68 -5.67 -14.25
CA ILE A 100 -4.87 -6.35 -12.97
C ILE A 100 -5.80 -5.52 -12.10
N ILE A 101 -6.98 -6.08 -11.78
CA ILE A 101 -8.01 -5.39 -11.00
C ILE A 101 -7.77 -5.56 -9.50
N TYR A 102 -7.57 -6.81 -9.05
CA TYR A 102 -7.38 -7.06 -7.62
C TYR A 102 -6.62 -8.36 -7.33
N TYR A 103 -5.70 -8.26 -6.38
CA TYR A 103 -4.91 -9.36 -5.84
C TYR A 103 -5.33 -9.61 -4.38
N PRO A 104 -5.94 -10.75 -4.04
CA PRO A 104 -6.48 -11.01 -2.70
C PRO A 104 -5.44 -10.92 -1.59
N PRO A 105 -5.76 -10.25 -0.44
CA PRO A 105 -4.79 -9.98 0.63
C PRO A 105 -4.32 -11.24 1.37
N LEU A 106 -5.13 -12.30 1.43
CA LEU A 106 -4.78 -13.59 2.05
C LEU A 106 -4.26 -14.63 1.06
N LYS A 107 -3.96 -14.24 -0.18
CA LYS A 107 -3.27 -15.13 -1.13
C LYS A 107 -1.84 -15.36 -0.64
N GLN A 108 -1.53 -16.60 -0.31
CA GLN A 108 -0.26 -16.99 0.31
C GLN A 108 0.84 -17.22 -0.73
N THR A 109 1.37 -16.14 -1.29
CA THR A 109 2.58 -16.20 -2.11
C THR A 109 3.54 -15.10 -1.66
N SER A 110 4.82 -15.41 -1.57
CA SER A 110 5.84 -14.41 -1.21
C SER A 110 6.35 -13.63 -2.41
N THR A 111 6.26 -14.22 -3.59
CA THR A 111 6.72 -13.59 -4.85
C THR A 111 5.60 -13.67 -5.87
N TYR A 112 5.33 -12.55 -6.54
CA TYR A 112 4.36 -12.50 -7.62
C TYR A 112 4.98 -11.89 -8.88
N PHE A 113 4.92 -12.68 -9.95
CA PHE A 113 5.27 -12.23 -11.30
C PHE A 113 3.97 -11.79 -11.97
N ILE A 114 3.81 -10.48 -12.18
CA ILE A 114 2.68 -9.96 -12.96
C ILE A 114 2.81 -10.51 -14.39
N PRO A 115 1.75 -11.11 -14.96
CA PRO A 115 1.83 -11.72 -16.28
C PRO A 115 2.27 -10.72 -17.36
N GLN A 116 3.08 -11.20 -18.30
CA GLN A 116 3.40 -10.42 -19.50
C GLN A 116 2.10 -10.15 -20.28
N GLY A 117 1.97 -8.96 -20.85
CA GLY A 117 0.76 -8.45 -21.51
C GLY A 117 -0.10 -7.56 -20.60
N VAL A 118 0.11 -7.59 -19.27
CA VAL A 118 -0.54 -6.63 -18.37
C VAL A 118 0.07 -5.24 -18.59
N GLU A 119 -0.80 -4.26 -18.86
CA GLU A 119 -0.44 -2.89 -19.17
C GLU A 119 -0.71 -1.94 -17.99
N GLU A 120 -1.62 -2.32 -17.08
CA GLU A 120 -2.05 -1.46 -15.96
C GLU A 120 -2.25 -2.25 -14.66
N ILE A 121 -1.76 -1.67 -13.55
CA ILE A 121 -2.14 -2.07 -12.20
C ILE A 121 -3.21 -1.09 -11.71
N ASN A 122 -4.41 -1.61 -11.42
CA ASN A 122 -5.55 -0.80 -10.99
C ASN A 122 -5.30 -0.10 -9.64
N ASN A 123 -6.11 0.92 -9.37
CA ASN A 123 -6.19 1.52 -8.04
C ASN A 123 -6.51 0.45 -7.00
N HIS A 124 -5.81 0.46 -5.87
CA HIS A 124 -5.97 -0.49 -4.77
C HIS A 124 -5.73 -1.99 -5.12
N ALA A 125 -5.10 -2.31 -6.26
CA ALA A 125 -5.00 -3.69 -6.75
C ALA A 125 -4.34 -4.68 -5.77
N PHE A 126 -3.32 -4.27 -5.02
CA PHE A 126 -2.64 -5.06 -3.99
C PHE A 126 -2.86 -4.53 -2.57
N PHE A 127 -3.93 -3.75 -2.38
CA PHE A 127 -4.25 -3.12 -1.11
C PHE A 127 -4.12 -4.10 0.06
N ASN A 128 -3.35 -3.69 1.10
CA ASN A 128 -3.25 -4.39 2.37
C ASN A 128 -2.75 -5.85 2.27
N ASN A 129 -2.00 -6.18 1.21
CA ASN A 129 -1.41 -7.50 1.07
C ASN A 129 -0.21 -7.66 2.03
N ASN A 130 -0.36 -8.57 2.98
CA ASN A 130 0.65 -8.85 3.99
C ASN A 130 1.39 -10.18 3.77
N SER A 131 1.30 -10.78 2.58
CA SER A 131 2.00 -12.02 2.21
C SER A 131 3.13 -11.76 1.23
N LEU A 132 2.95 -10.80 0.31
CA LEU A 132 3.92 -10.47 -0.72
C LEU A 132 5.18 -9.82 -0.13
N LYS A 133 6.32 -10.34 -0.57
CA LYS A 133 7.65 -9.75 -0.31
C LYS A 133 8.29 -9.22 -1.57
N TYR A 134 7.99 -9.83 -2.72
CA TYR A 134 8.59 -9.50 -4.01
C TYR A 134 7.52 -9.42 -5.09
N VAL A 135 7.55 -8.35 -5.88
CA VAL A 135 6.73 -8.20 -7.08
C VAL A 135 7.61 -7.86 -8.26
N ILE A 136 7.45 -8.60 -9.34
CA ILE A 136 8.15 -8.37 -10.60
C ILE A 136 7.15 -7.86 -11.62
N ILE A 137 7.35 -6.64 -12.07
CA ILE A 137 6.52 -5.95 -13.05
C ILE A 137 7.03 -6.28 -14.46
N PRO A 138 6.12 -6.65 -15.39
CA PRO A 138 6.51 -6.98 -16.76
C PRO A 138 6.84 -5.74 -17.58
N THR A 139 7.61 -5.92 -18.65
CA THR A 139 7.94 -4.85 -19.61
C THR A 139 6.75 -4.34 -20.42
N SER A 140 5.59 -4.99 -20.33
CA SER A 140 4.35 -4.49 -20.94
C SER A 140 3.63 -3.43 -20.09
N LEU A 141 4.00 -3.26 -18.80
CA LEU A 141 3.28 -2.36 -17.90
C LEU A 141 3.54 -0.90 -18.24
N ASN A 142 2.48 -0.10 -18.29
CA ASN A 142 2.55 1.34 -18.50
C ASN A 142 2.23 2.14 -17.23
N THR A 143 1.25 1.67 -16.43
CA THR A 143 0.67 2.47 -15.34
C THR A 143 0.58 1.71 -14.03
N ILE A 144 0.99 2.35 -12.95
CA ILE A 144 0.82 1.90 -11.57
C ILE A 144 -0.16 2.85 -10.87
N GLY A 145 -1.36 2.35 -10.57
CA GLY A 145 -2.50 3.14 -10.08
C GLY A 145 -2.38 3.61 -8.63
N GLU A 146 -3.35 4.43 -8.24
CA GLU A 146 -3.44 5.02 -6.91
C GLU A 146 -3.58 3.94 -5.83
N ASN A 147 -2.82 4.09 -4.72
CA ASN A 147 -2.86 3.17 -3.59
C ASN A 147 -2.70 1.69 -3.96
N SER A 148 -2.17 1.39 -5.14
CA SER A 148 -2.11 0.03 -5.68
C SER A 148 -1.38 -0.95 -4.75
N PHE A 149 -0.34 -0.52 -4.03
CA PHE A 149 0.38 -1.31 -3.03
C PHE A 149 0.28 -0.74 -1.61
N VAL A 150 -0.71 0.11 -1.33
CA VAL A 150 -0.81 0.73 -0.02
C VAL A 150 -0.92 -0.32 1.10
N ASN A 151 -0.20 -0.06 2.21
CA ASN A 151 -0.16 -0.90 3.41
C ASN A 151 0.31 -2.36 3.17
N CYS A 152 1.18 -2.57 2.18
CA CYS A 152 1.88 -3.85 1.98
C CYS A 152 3.08 -3.94 2.93
N LYS A 153 2.84 -4.28 4.20
CA LYS A 153 3.82 -4.18 5.31
C LYS A 153 5.07 -5.03 5.13
N TYR A 154 4.99 -6.12 4.38
CA TYR A 154 6.09 -7.07 4.18
C TYR A 154 6.66 -7.00 2.76
N LEU A 155 6.17 -6.08 1.93
CA LEU A 155 6.71 -5.87 0.59
C LEU A 155 8.12 -5.28 0.70
N ASN A 156 9.10 -6.10 0.36
CA ASN A 156 10.51 -5.73 0.46
C ASN A 156 11.04 -5.19 -0.86
N GLN A 157 10.57 -5.72 -2.00
CA GLN A 157 11.13 -5.32 -3.28
C GLN A 157 10.08 -5.35 -4.39
N VAL A 158 10.11 -4.31 -5.21
CA VAL A 158 9.38 -4.24 -6.48
C VAL A 158 10.39 -3.93 -7.59
N VAL A 159 10.41 -4.77 -8.62
CA VAL A 159 11.21 -4.55 -9.83
C VAL A 159 10.34 -3.79 -10.83
N ILE A 160 10.72 -2.57 -11.18
CA ILE A 160 9.99 -1.71 -12.12
C ILE A 160 10.86 -1.52 -13.38
N PRO A 161 10.38 -1.94 -14.55
CA PRO A 161 11.08 -1.76 -15.81
C PRO A 161 11.05 -0.28 -16.26
N ASP A 162 11.89 0.05 -17.22
CA ASP A 162 12.10 1.42 -17.72
C ASP A 162 10.97 1.97 -18.61
N ASN A 163 10.14 1.07 -19.13
CA ASN A 163 9.01 1.45 -20.00
C ASN A 163 7.77 1.97 -19.26
N VAL A 164 7.73 1.91 -17.93
CA VAL A 164 6.60 2.45 -17.13
C VAL A 164 6.51 3.96 -17.33
N LYS A 165 5.29 4.44 -17.66
CA LYS A 165 5.01 5.83 -18.01
C LYS A 165 4.39 6.62 -16.87
N GLU A 166 3.74 5.93 -15.94
CA GLU A 166 3.03 6.59 -14.85
C GLU A 166 3.10 5.75 -13.56
N ILE A 167 3.47 6.41 -12.47
CA ILE A 167 3.40 5.86 -11.11
C ILE A 167 2.67 6.87 -10.24
N HIS A 168 1.48 6.49 -9.74
CA HIS A 168 0.73 7.41 -8.89
C HIS A 168 1.50 7.72 -7.60
N PRO A 169 1.51 8.98 -7.12
CA PRO A 169 2.24 9.39 -5.91
C PRO A 169 2.01 8.52 -4.68
N MET A 170 0.80 8.02 -4.51
CA MET A 170 0.40 7.22 -3.35
C MET A 170 0.52 5.70 -3.58
N ALA A 171 1.09 5.25 -4.72
CA ALA A 171 1.12 3.84 -5.11
C ALA A 171 1.72 2.93 -4.02
N PHE A 172 2.79 3.35 -3.36
CA PHE A 172 3.52 2.58 -2.35
C PHE A 172 3.40 3.15 -0.93
N ASN A 173 2.35 3.92 -0.66
CA ASN A 173 2.16 4.52 0.65
C ASN A 173 2.02 3.43 1.74
N LEU A 174 2.56 3.69 2.94
CA LEU A 174 2.57 2.76 4.07
C LEU A 174 3.24 1.39 3.78
N CYS A 175 4.25 1.37 2.91
CA CYS A 175 5.11 0.21 2.65
C CYS A 175 6.48 0.40 3.34
N PRO A 176 6.63 0.13 4.64
CA PRO A 176 7.79 0.57 5.44
C PRO A 176 9.09 -0.17 5.10
N ARG A 177 9.04 -1.23 4.32
CA ARG A 177 10.19 -2.10 4.01
C ARG A 177 10.58 -2.08 2.54
N ILE A 178 9.90 -1.26 1.73
CA ILE A 178 10.07 -1.31 0.29
C ILE A 178 11.43 -0.80 -0.16
N THR A 179 12.01 -1.50 -1.12
CA THR A 179 13.09 -1.04 -1.99
C THR A 179 12.64 -1.25 -3.43
N ILE A 180 12.72 -0.23 -4.26
CA ILE A 180 12.39 -0.33 -5.68
C ILE A 180 13.67 -0.65 -6.46
N ARG A 181 13.63 -1.67 -7.32
CA ARG A 181 14.69 -1.93 -8.29
C ARG A 181 14.29 -1.39 -9.65
N CYS A 182 15.09 -0.48 -10.17
CA CYS A 182 14.79 0.24 -11.41
C CYS A 182 16.05 0.44 -12.26
N TYR A 183 15.84 0.90 -13.48
CA TYR A 183 16.94 1.31 -14.35
C TYR A 183 17.32 2.77 -14.09
N LYS A 184 18.59 3.10 -14.35
CA LYS A 184 19.09 4.46 -14.30
C LYS A 184 18.38 5.31 -15.36
N ASN A 185 18.08 6.57 -15.02
CA ASN A 185 17.33 7.52 -15.83
C ASN A 185 15.90 7.07 -16.21
N SER A 186 15.29 6.19 -15.41
CA SER A 186 13.90 5.79 -15.57
C SER A 186 12.94 6.65 -14.76
N LEU A 187 11.66 6.67 -15.13
CA LEU A 187 10.60 7.29 -14.32
C LEU A 187 10.57 6.76 -12.88
N ALA A 188 10.87 5.47 -12.71
CA ALA A 188 10.89 4.83 -11.39
C ALA A 188 12.01 5.38 -10.50
N GLU A 189 13.17 5.73 -11.07
CA GLU A 189 14.24 6.41 -10.33
C GLU A 189 13.79 7.81 -9.89
N ASP A 190 13.25 8.62 -10.80
CA ASP A 190 12.74 9.98 -10.49
C ASP A 190 11.65 9.91 -9.40
N PHE A 191 10.78 8.93 -9.50
CA PHE A 191 9.74 8.67 -8.50
C PHE A 191 10.35 8.37 -7.12
N CYS A 192 11.35 7.48 -7.06
CA CYS A 192 12.01 7.13 -5.80
C CYS A 192 12.71 8.33 -5.15
N ILE A 193 13.41 9.12 -5.94
CA ILE A 193 14.07 10.36 -5.47
C ILE A 193 13.02 11.34 -4.93
N LYS A 194 11.96 11.58 -5.69
CA LYS A 194 10.91 12.54 -5.35
C LYS A 194 10.16 12.18 -4.05
N TYR A 195 9.91 10.89 -3.81
CA TYR A 195 9.13 10.42 -2.66
C TYR A 195 9.96 9.76 -1.56
N PHE A 196 11.29 9.87 -1.64
CA PHE A 196 12.24 9.35 -0.64
C PHE A 196 12.09 7.84 -0.40
N ILE A 197 11.84 7.07 -1.47
CA ILE A 197 11.75 5.62 -1.41
C ILE A 197 13.14 5.02 -1.67
N PRO A 198 13.64 4.09 -0.84
CA PRO A 198 14.87 3.37 -1.10
C PRO A 198 14.84 2.66 -2.46
N PHE A 199 15.92 2.75 -3.23
CA PHE A 199 16.01 2.08 -4.51
C PHE A 199 17.42 1.55 -4.82
N GLU A 200 17.49 0.58 -5.73
CA GLU A 200 18.70 -0.03 -6.26
C GLU A 200 18.61 -0.10 -7.78
N TYR A 201 19.76 0.05 -8.45
CA TYR A 201 19.80 -0.14 -9.90
C TYR A 201 19.78 -1.61 -10.29
N LEU A 202 19.05 -1.90 -11.36
CA LEU A 202 19.15 -3.17 -12.06
C LEU A 202 20.47 -3.17 -12.82
N THR A 203 21.28 -4.18 -12.59
CA THR A 203 22.47 -4.45 -13.43
C THR A 203 22.02 -5.04 -14.75
N SER A 204 22.46 -4.45 -15.84
CA SER A 204 22.31 -4.97 -17.21
C SER A 204 23.03 -6.30 -17.36
#